data_23b639548fef0a60e9576631b7be56ee
#
_entry.id   23b639548fef0a60e9576631b7be56ee
#
_cell.length_a   1.000
_cell.length_b   1.000
_cell.length_c   1.000
_cell.angle_alpha   90.00
_cell.angle_beta   90.00
_cell.angle_gamma   90.00
#
_symmetry.space_group_name_H-M   'P 1'
#
loop_
_entity.id
_entity.type
_entity.pdbx_description
1 polymer ?
#
loop_
_entity_poly.entity_id
_entity_poly.type
_entity_poly.pdbx_seq_one_letter_code
_entity_poly.pdbx_strand_id
1 'polypeptide(L)'
;MNAPTPGAEPSKEEHKPTNFLRGIIDRDLEQGTYASRRWAGSPGGAAHHEAGEPDPAKIRTRFPPEPNGYLHVGHAKSICLNFGLARDYGGVCHMRFDDTNPEKEEQEYVDSILDAVTWLGFGWDSKFNGKAESHLYYASNYFDFMYEAAEALIKAGLAYVDEQTPEEMRANRGDFSTPGKDSPFRSRTADENLARFREMRDGKHPDGSMVLRAKIDMASPNINMRDPAIYRIRRATHHNTGDKWCIYPMYTFAHPIEDALEQITHSICTLEFEDQRPFYDWLMDKLSAVGLLKQPAPKQYEFARLNLTYVITSKRKLKALVDENVVEGWDDPRMPTIVGLRRRGYTPEAIQLFCERIGVSKADSWIDYSTLDIALRDDLENKAHRGMAVLDPVKLVLTNWDEVMGAGHLEPCALPALPHPPEGTESPVRHFKLGREVWIEREDFEEVPPKGYKRLFPGNKVRLKGGYVIECTGCTKDAEGRVTEVLATVVPDTKSGTPGADSVKVKAAITWVGAADGVEAEVRVYDRLFTDPHPDAGGKDFKASLNPDSKKVVKAYVEPSLAQAAADQKFQFERFGYFVADRKDHQPGKPVFNKITGLKDSWK
;
A
#
# COMPACT_ATOMS: atom_id res chain seq x y z
N MET A 1 10.72 -56.46 -25.80
CA MET A 1 9.76 -55.37 -26.08
C MET A 1 9.63 -54.56 -24.80
N ASN A 2 10.35 -53.48 -24.74
CA ASN A 2 10.34 -52.55 -23.58
C ASN A 2 9.22 -51.52 -23.77
N ALA A 3 8.34 -51.41 -22.80
CA ALA A 3 7.32 -50.40 -22.76
C ALA A 3 7.94 -49.01 -22.47
N PRO A 4 7.42 -47.91 -23.07
CA PRO A 4 7.95 -46.58 -22.84
C PRO A 4 7.49 -46.04 -21.49
N THR A 5 8.41 -45.42 -20.79
CA THR A 5 8.21 -44.66 -19.56
C THR A 5 7.24 -43.46 -19.82
N PRO A 6 6.28 -43.15 -18.93
CA PRO A 6 5.44 -41.98 -19.12
C PRO A 6 6.26 -40.70 -18.97
N GLY A 7 6.12 -39.83 -19.94
CA GLY A 7 6.78 -38.53 -19.96
C GLY A 7 6.31 -37.63 -18.81
N ALA A 8 7.24 -36.87 -18.27
CA ALA A 8 6.96 -35.81 -17.33
C ALA A 8 6.01 -34.79 -17.96
N GLU A 9 4.92 -34.46 -17.26
CA GLU A 9 4.05 -33.36 -17.64
C GLU A 9 4.85 -32.04 -17.62
N PRO A 10 4.66 -31.15 -18.61
CA PRO A 10 5.30 -29.86 -18.60
C PRO A 10 4.78 -29.07 -17.40
N SER A 11 5.71 -28.52 -16.61
CA SER A 11 5.41 -27.56 -15.56
C SER A 11 4.50 -26.48 -16.13
N LYS A 12 3.34 -26.23 -15.50
CA LYS A 12 2.51 -25.09 -15.81
C LYS A 12 3.36 -23.83 -15.61
N GLU A 13 3.83 -23.24 -16.69
CA GLU A 13 4.30 -21.86 -16.66
C GLU A 13 3.12 -21.02 -16.15
N GLU A 14 3.28 -20.43 -14.97
CA GLU A 14 2.35 -19.43 -14.49
C GLU A 14 2.30 -18.30 -15.50
N HIS A 15 1.20 -18.21 -16.23
CA HIS A 15 0.94 -17.14 -17.17
C HIS A 15 0.80 -15.84 -16.37
N LYS A 16 1.91 -15.11 -16.20
CA LYS A 16 1.86 -13.76 -15.61
C LYS A 16 1.03 -12.86 -16.53
N PRO A 17 0.07 -12.10 -15.97
CA PRO A 17 -0.74 -11.22 -16.78
C PRO A 17 0.14 -10.22 -17.53
N THR A 18 -0.05 -10.13 -18.84
CA THR A 18 0.70 -9.19 -19.67
C THR A 18 0.03 -7.81 -19.64
N ASN A 19 0.83 -6.75 -19.75
CA ASN A 19 0.37 -5.39 -19.91
C ASN A 19 1.26 -4.65 -20.91
N PHE A 20 0.86 -3.43 -21.30
CA PHE A 20 1.60 -2.68 -22.32
C PHE A 20 3.05 -2.36 -21.93
N LEU A 21 3.34 -2.16 -20.65
CA LEU A 21 4.72 -1.93 -20.16
C LEU A 21 5.59 -3.17 -20.33
N ARG A 22 5.05 -4.34 -20.02
CA ARG A 22 5.74 -5.61 -20.24
C ARG A 22 6.02 -5.81 -21.74
N GLY A 23 5.07 -5.49 -22.60
CA GLY A 23 5.26 -5.54 -24.05
C GLY A 23 6.37 -4.60 -24.54
N ILE A 24 6.48 -3.41 -23.96
CA ILE A 24 7.57 -2.46 -24.27
C ILE A 24 8.92 -3.02 -23.81
N ILE A 25 9.01 -3.53 -22.59
CA ILE A 25 10.24 -4.10 -22.04
C ILE A 25 10.68 -5.32 -22.86
N ASP A 26 9.76 -6.23 -23.17
CA ASP A 26 10.06 -7.41 -24.00
C ASP A 26 10.66 -7.01 -25.34
N ARG A 27 10.07 -6.03 -26.02
CA ARG A 27 10.56 -5.51 -27.31
C ARG A 27 11.94 -4.87 -27.17
N ASP A 28 12.16 -4.06 -26.14
CA ASP A 28 13.45 -3.41 -25.90
C ASP A 28 14.55 -4.44 -25.63
N LEU A 29 14.25 -5.50 -24.89
CA LEU A 29 15.19 -6.60 -24.64
C LEU A 29 15.49 -7.40 -25.93
N GLU A 30 14.48 -7.73 -26.73
CA GLU A 30 14.64 -8.42 -28.01
C GLU A 30 15.47 -7.61 -29.01
N GLN A 31 15.26 -6.31 -29.08
CA GLN A 31 15.96 -5.40 -29.98
C GLN A 31 17.34 -4.96 -29.47
N GLY A 32 17.68 -5.30 -28.23
CA GLY A 32 18.91 -4.85 -27.61
C GLY A 32 19.01 -3.34 -27.43
N THR A 33 17.89 -2.65 -27.22
CA THR A 33 17.81 -1.19 -27.13
C THR A 33 18.80 -0.60 -26.13
N TYR A 34 19.00 -1.27 -25.00
CA TYR A 34 19.89 -0.85 -23.91
C TYR A 34 21.15 -1.73 -23.77
N ALA A 35 21.45 -2.56 -24.75
CA ALA A 35 22.54 -3.54 -24.67
C ALA A 35 23.93 -2.90 -24.54
N SER A 36 24.13 -1.70 -25.07
CA SER A 36 25.40 -0.97 -25.02
C SER A 36 25.63 -0.20 -23.72
N ARG A 37 24.65 -0.19 -22.81
CA ARG A 37 24.71 0.57 -21.57
C ARG A 37 25.75 0.00 -20.61
N ARG A 38 26.47 0.91 -19.93
CA ARG A 38 27.50 0.59 -18.94
C ARG A 38 27.11 1.14 -17.58
N TRP A 39 27.61 0.53 -16.53
CA TRP A 39 27.37 0.94 -15.16
C TRP A 39 28.67 0.98 -14.37
N ALA A 40 29.01 2.12 -13.83
CA ALA A 40 30.27 2.33 -13.10
C ALA A 40 30.15 2.12 -11.58
N GLY A 41 29.08 1.49 -11.11
CA GLY A 41 28.90 1.19 -9.69
C GLY A 41 28.19 2.29 -8.88
N SER A 42 27.98 3.46 -9.49
CA SER A 42 27.31 4.63 -8.90
C SER A 42 26.72 5.52 -9.97
N PRO A 43 25.78 6.41 -9.63
CA PRO A 43 25.25 7.41 -10.57
C PRO A 43 26.32 8.38 -11.08
N GLY A 44 26.20 8.82 -12.30
CA GLY A 44 27.09 9.79 -12.92
C GLY A 44 26.78 10.03 -14.39
N GLY A 45 27.51 10.95 -15.01
CA GLY A 45 27.35 11.30 -16.43
C GLY A 45 28.03 10.32 -17.38
N ALA A 46 28.10 10.71 -18.65
CA ALA A 46 28.65 9.88 -19.73
C ALA A 46 30.07 9.38 -19.44
N ALA A 47 30.98 10.26 -19.06
CA ALA A 47 32.37 9.92 -18.78
C ALA A 47 32.51 8.94 -17.61
N HIS A 48 31.68 9.10 -16.57
CA HIS A 48 31.68 8.21 -15.42
C HIS A 48 31.30 6.77 -15.82
N HIS A 49 30.20 6.61 -16.55
CA HIS A 49 29.72 5.29 -16.93
C HIS A 49 30.57 4.63 -18.04
N GLU A 50 31.26 5.42 -18.88
CA GLU A 50 32.19 4.85 -19.84
C GLU A 50 33.35 4.08 -19.19
N ALA A 51 33.76 4.46 -18.01
CA ALA A 51 34.77 3.78 -17.23
C ALA A 51 34.27 2.50 -16.53
N GLY A 52 32.94 2.26 -16.54
CA GLY A 52 32.31 1.12 -15.92
C GLY A 52 32.31 -0.14 -16.78
N GLU A 53 31.78 -1.22 -16.24
CA GLU A 53 31.53 -2.47 -16.95
C GLU A 53 30.20 -2.43 -17.72
N PRO A 54 29.97 -3.34 -18.67
CA PRO A 54 28.62 -3.53 -19.23
C PRO A 54 27.61 -3.69 -18.10
N ASP A 55 26.49 -3.00 -18.21
CA ASP A 55 25.48 -3.00 -17.14
C ASP A 55 24.90 -4.41 -16.96
N PRO A 56 25.07 -5.04 -15.78
CA PRO A 56 24.54 -6.37 -15.52
C PRO A 56 23.02 -6.39 -15.32
N ALA A 57 22.41 -5.26 -14.97
CA ALA A 57 20.96 -5.15 -14.86
C ALA A 57 20.32 -5.05 -16.25
N LYS A 58 19.39 -5.94 -16.57
CA LYS A 58 18.71 -5.93 -17.88
C LYS A 58 17.84 -4.70 -18.05
N ILE A 59 17.18 -4.28 -16.99
CA ILE A 59 16.43 -3.02 -16.90
C ILE A 59 16.73 -2.34 -15.56
N ARG A 60 16.55 -1.03 -15.55
CA ARG A 60 16.56 -0.22 -14.33
C ARG A 60 15.30 0.64 -14.30
N THR A 61 14.51 0.49 -13.26
CA THR A 61 13.35 1.31 -12.93
C THR A 61 13.63 2.11 -11.68
N ARG A 62 12.71 2.95 -11.24
CA ARG A 62 12.85 3.71 -10.00
C ARG A 62 11.49 4.02 -9.38
N PHE A 63 11.50 4.16 -8.08
CA PHE A 63 10.41 4.72 -7.29
C PHE A 63 10.92 5.99 -6.59
N PRO A 64 10.47 7.20 -7.03
CA PRO A 64 11.03 8.47 -6.61
C PRO A 64 10.06 9.30 -5.75
N PRO A 65 9.72 8.89 -4.51
CA PRO A 65 8.79 9.66 -3.69
C PRO A 65 9.42 10.94 -3.15
N GLU A 66 8.60 11.98 -2.96
CA GLU A 66 8.98 13.12 -2.13
C GLU A 66 8.93 12.70 -0.64
N PRO A 67 9.98 12.98 0.16
CA PRO A 67 10.01 12.61 1.57
C PRO A 67 9.24 13.61 2.44
N ASN A 68 7.98 13.87 2.12
CA ASN A 68 7.16 14.91 2.71
C ASN A 68 5.84 14.40 3.31
N GLY A 69 5.67 13.10 3.47
CA GLY A 69 4.48 12.49 4.04
C GLY A 69 4.51 10.97 4.04
N TYR A 70 3.49 10.39 4.66
CA TYR A 70 3.28 8.94 4.64
C TYR A 70 2.76 8.47 3.29
N LEU A 71 3.24 7.32 2.84
CA LEU A 71 2.74 6.68 1.62
C LEU A 71 1.32 6.14 1.85
N HIS A 72 0.52 6.14 0.79
CA HIS A 72 -0.83 5.60 0.78
C HIS A 72 -1.01 4.50 -0.26
N VAL A 73 -2.20 3.92 -0.32
CA VAL A 73 -2.54 2.80 -1.21
C VAL A 73 -2.23 3.07 -2.69
N GLY A 74 -2.35 4.31 -3.14
CA GLY A 74 -1.98 4.71 -4.51
C GLY A 74 -0.49 4.53 -4.81
N HIS A 75 0.36 4.84 -3.83
CA HIS A 75 1.82 4.60 -3.95
C HIS A 75 2.14 3.10 -3.98
N ALA A 76 1.35 2.26 -3.31
CA ALA A 76 1.54 0.81 -3.34
C ALA A 76 1.47 0.26 -4.76
N LYS A 77 0.57 0.77 -5.61
CA LYS A 77 0.50 0.40 -7.04
C LYS A 77 1.80 0.73 -7.76
N SER A 78 2.34 1.93 -7.59
CA SER A 78 3.61 2.35 -8.21
C SER A 78 4.79 1.51 -7.72
N ILE A 79 4.84 1.21 -6.42
CA ILE A 79 5.88 0.37 -5.82
C ILE A 79 5.82 -1.04 -6.41
N CYS A 80 4.66 -1.68 -6.38
CA CYS A 80 4.48 -3.03 -6.92
C CYS A 80 4.82 -3.09 -8.41
N LEU A 81 4.48 -2.05 -9.18
CA LEU A 81 4.78 -1.98 -10.60
C LEU A 81 6.29 -1.85 -10.87
N ASN A 82 6.94 -0.84 -10.30
CA ASN A 82 8.35 -0.56 -10.58
C ASN A 82 9.29 -1.63 -10.04
N PHE A 83 9.12 -2.03 -8.78
CA PHE A 83 9.92 -3.09 -8.17
C PHE A 83 9.57 -4.46 -8.74
N GLY A 84 8.30 -4.70 -9.05
CA GLY A 84 7.85 -5.96 -9.64
C GLY A 84 8.41 -6.21 -11.03
N LEU A 85 8.41 -5.20 -11.90
CA LEU A 85 9.00 -5.28 -13.24
C LEU A 85 10.51 -5.53 -13.16
N ALA A 86 11.23 -4.81 -12.31
CA ALA A 86 12.66 -5.01 -12.11
C ALA A 86 12.97 -6.45 -11.67
N ARG A 87 12.24 -6.96 -10.70
CA ARG A 87 12.37 -8.36 -10.22
C ARG A 87 12.14 -9.36 -11.35
N ASP A 88 11.05 -9.20 -12.10
CA ASP A 88 10.61 -10.16 -13.10
C ASP A 88 11.53 -10.19 -14.33
N TYR A 89 12.20 -9.08 -14.65
CA TYR A 89 13.07 -8.95 -15.82
C TYR A 89 14.58 -8.98 -15.51
N GLY A 90 14.97 -9.38 -14.31
CA GLY A 90 16.39 -9.45 -13.95
C GLY A 90 17.08 -8.09 -13.89
N GLY A 91 16.34 -7.09 -13.45
CA GLY A 91 16.81 -5.73 -13.26
C GLY A 91 16.87 -5.32 -11.79
N VAL A 92 16.93 -4.02 -11.58
CA VAL A 92 16.88 -3.40 -10.26
C VAL A 92 15.99 -2.16 -10.30
N CYS A 93 15.28 -1.92 -9.20
CA CYS A 93 14.51 -0.70 -9.00
C CYS A 93 15.26 0.19 -8.01
N HIS A 94 15.55 1.41 -8.42
CA HIS A 94 16.20 2.39 -7.56
C HIS A 94 15.19 3.04 -6.61
N MET A 95 15.56 3.17 -5.34
CA MET A 95 14.85 4.00 -4.39
C MET A 95 15.48 5.39 -4.44
N ARG A 96 14.75 6.39 -4.93
CA ARG A 96 15.25 7.75 -5.05
C ARG A 96 14.32 8.73 -4.37
N PHE A 97 14.80 9.40 -3.34
CA PHE A 97 14.05 10.49 -2.74
C PHE A 97 14.13 11.75 -3.61
N ASP A 98 12.97 12.24 -4.04
CA ASP A 98 12.87 13.53 -4.73
C ASP A 98 12.88 14.66 -3.69
N ASP A 99 14.07 15.09 -3.32
CA ASP A 99 14.34 16.16 -2.37
C ASP A 99 14.79 17.45 -3.08
N THR A 100 14.24 17.74 -4.24
CA THR A 100 14.51 18.97 -5.00
C THR A 100 13.94 20.22 -4.34
N ASN A 101 12.89 20.09 -3.54
CA ASN A 101 12.27 21.20 -2.82
C ASN A 101 12.88 21.34 -1.41
N PRO A 102 13.52 22.48 -1.08
CA PRO A 102 14.21 22.63 0.21
C PRO A 102 13.31 22.75 1.44
N GLU A 103 11.99 22.91 1.28
CA GLU A 103 11.14 23.41 2.36
C GLU A 103 10.40 22.37 3.21
N LYS A 104 10.38 21.07 2.87
CA LYS A 104 9.39 20.16 3.46
C LYS A 104 9.85 18.74 3.73
N GLU A 105 11.06 18.54 4.20
CA GLU A 105 11.58 17.19 4.34
C GLU A 105 11.92 16.84 5.78
N GLU A 106 11.36 15.73 6.26
CA GLU A 106 11.55 15.23 7.61
C GLU A 106 12.06 13.79 7.56
N GLN A 107 13.03 13.48 8.42
CA GLN A 107 13.63 12.14 8.52
C GLN A 107 12.58 11.06 8.83
N GLU A 108 11.56 11.40 9.59
CA GLU A 108 10.43 10.50 9.89
C GLU A 108 9.79 9.94 8.61
N TYR A 109 9.59 10.80 7.61
CA TYR A 109 8.98 10.36 6.34
C TYR A 109 9.92 9.49 5.53
N VAL A 110 11.21 9.82 5.51
CA VAL A 110 12.23 8.96 4.86
C VAL A 110 12.19 7.56 5.45
N ASP A 111 12.26 7.45 6.77
CA ASP A 111 12.26 6.17 7.48
C ASP A 111 10.96 5.38 7.24
N SER A 112 9.82 6.06 7.27
CA SER A 112 8.51 5.45 7.00
C SER A 112 8.39 4.92 5.56
N ILE A 113 8.90 5.65 4.58
CA ILE A 113 8.89 5.26 3.17
C ILE A 113 9.75 4.03 2.95
N LEU A 114 10.95 3.99 3.50
CA LEU A 114 11.86 2.84 3.39
C LEU A 114 11.25 1.60 4.06
N ASP A 115 10.66 1.76 5.24
CA ASP A 115 9.97 0.67 5.94
C ASP A 115 8.76 0.15 5.14
N ALA A 116 7.99 1.05 4.52
CA ALA A 116 6.83 0.68 3.71
C ALA A 116 7.22 -0.16 2.48
N VAL A 117 8.27 0.24 1.76
CA VAL A 117 8.77 -0.53 0.60
C VAL A 117 9.26 -1.91 1.03
N THR A 118 10.02 -1.97 2.11
CA THR A 118 10.52 -3.22 2.68
C THR A 118 9.38 -4.13 3.14
N TRP A 119 8.40 -3.59 3.82
CA TRP A 119 7.22 -4.34 4.26
C TRP A 119 6.42 -4.90 3.10
N LEU A 120 6.28 -4.14 1.99
CA LEU A 120 5.60 -4.62 0.78
C LEU A 120 6.34 -5.78 0.09
N GLY A 121 7.53 -6.16 0.55
CA GLY A 121 8.29 -7.29 0.05
C GLY A 121 9.33 -6.94 -1.00
N PHE A 122 9.71 -5.68 -1.10
CA PHE A 122 10.67 -5.17 -2.08
C PHE A 122 11.93 -4.59 -1.44
N GLY A 123 12.96 -4.42 -2.26
CA GLY A 123 14.22 -3.83 -1.85
C GLY A 123 14.94 -3.20 -3.04
N TRP A 124 15.88 -2.33 -2.73
CA TRP A 124 16.65 -1.56 -3.71
C TRP A 124 18.11 -1.99 -3.81
N ASP A 125 18.46 -3.08 -3.17
CA ASP A 125 19.79 -3.67 -3.27
C ASP A 125 19.88 -4.61 -4.48
N SER A 126 21.05 -4.70 -5.08
CA SER A 126 21.35 -5.64 -6.13
C SER A 126 22.60 -6.47 -5.82
N LYS A 127 22.65 -7.65 -6.36
CA LYS A 127 23.84 -8.50 -6.30
C LYS A 127 24.06 -9.15 -7.67
N PHE A 128 24.91 -8.52 -8.45
CA PHE A 128 25.32 -9.05 -9.76
C PHE A 128 26.78 -9.48 -9.71
N ASN A 129 27.08 -10.66 -10.25
CA ASN A 129 28.46 -11.21 -10.33
C ASN A 129 29.20 -11.18 -8.98
N GLY A 130 28.47 -11.42 -7.89
CA GLY A 130 29.03 -11.43 -6.53
C GLY A 130 29.23 -10.05 -5.90
N LYS A 131 29.01 -8.95 -6.63
CA LYS A 131 29.13 -7.59 -6.16
C LYS A 131 27.78 -7.09 -5.65
N ALA A 132 27.71 -6.71 -4.38
CA ALA A 132 26.51 -6.11 -3.76
C ALA A 132 26.55 -4.60 -3.87
N GLU A 133 25.42 -3.99 -4.25
CA GLU A 133 25.24 -2.55 -4.36
C GLU A 133 23.88 -2.14 -3.77
N SER A 134 23.85 -1.00 -3.07
CA SER A 134 22.60 -0.37 -2.63
C SER A 134 22.24 0.77 -3.55
N HIS A 135 20.99 0.79 -4.02
CA HIS A 135 20.49 1.80 -4.95
C HIS A 135 19.51 2.76 -4.24
N LEU A 136 19.94 3.29 -3.12
CA LEU A 136 19.25 4.34 -2.38
C LEU A 136 19.93 5.68 -2.70
N TYR A 137 19.19 6.57 -3.35
CA TYR A 137 19.70 7.85 -3.84
C TYR A 137 18.80 9.01 -3.45
N TYR A 138 19.38 10.21 -3.52
CA TYR A 138 18.69 11.48 -3.33
C TYR A 138 18.90 12.38 -4.53
N ALA A 139 17.84 13.04 -5.00
CA ALA A 139 17.93 14.00 -6.10
C ALA A 139 18.95 15.10 -5.82
N SER A 140 19.02 15.57 -4.59
CA SER A 140 19.98 16.60 -4.16
C SER A 140 21.45 16.20 -4.29
N ASN A 141 21.77 14.90 -4.36
CA ASN A 141 23.13 14.45 -4.63
C ASN A 141 23.61 14.82 -6.05
N TYR A 142 22.71 15.17 -6.93
CA TYR A 142 22.98 15.50 -8.34
C TYR A 142 22.92 17.00 -8.63
N PHE A 143 22.77 17.86 -7.64
CA PHE A 143 22.65 19.31 -7.85
C PHE A 143 23.87 19.91 -8.53
N ASP A 144 25.07 19.46 -8.23
CA ASP A 144 26.29 19.91 -8.93
C ASP A 144 26.24 19.58 -10.42
N PHE A 145 25.82 18.36 -10.77
CA PHE A 145 25.68 17.96 -12.16
C PHE A 145 24.55 18.72 -12.89
N MET A 146 23.42 18.93 -12.22
CA MET A 146 22.31 19.70 -12.77
C MET A 146 22.71 21.14 -13.07
N TYR A 147 23.51 21.75 -12.19
CA TYR A 147 24.07 23.08 -12.42
C TYR A 147 25.00 23.09 -13.64
N GLU A 148 25.90 22.14 -13.75
CA GLU A 148 26.77 21.96 -14.92
C GLU A 148 25.97 21.77 -16.20
N ALA A 149 24.92 20.95 -16.17
CA ALA A 149 24.03 20.74 -17.29
C ALA A 149 23.31 22.02 -17.71
N ALA A 150 22.85 22.83 -16.75
CA ALA A 150 22.24 24.13 -17.03
C ALA A 150 23.22 25.09 -17.71
N GLU A 151 24.44 25.18 -17.21
CA GLU A 151 25.48 26.00 -17.87
C GLU A 151 25.79 25.49 -19.28
N ALA A 152 25.83 24.19 -19.50
CA ALA A 152 26.05 23.61 -20.83
C ALA A 152 24.93 23.98 -21.81
N LEU A 153 23.68 23.97 -21.37
CA LEU A 153 22.55 24.44 -22.19
C LEU A 153 22.66 25.91 -22.52
N ILE A 154 23.05 26.75 -21.58
CA ILE A 154 23.28 28.19 -21.83
C ILE A 154 24.38 28.40 -22.88
N LYS A 155 25.52 27.74 -22.73
CA LYS A 155 26.64 27.82 -23.67
C LYS A 155 26.27 27.36 -25.09
N ALA A 156 25.34 26.40 -25.19
CA ALA A 156 24.82 25.92 -26.48
C ALA A 156 23.69 26.80 -27.06
N GLY A 157 23.30 27.88 -26.37
CA GLY A 157 22.22 28.75 -26.80
C GLY A 157 20.83 28.17 -26.59
N LEU A 158 20.69 27.19 -25.68
CA LEU A 158 19.46 26.43 -25.43
C LEU A 158 18.76 26.81 -24.14
N ALA A 159 19.27 27.79 -23.42
CA ALA A 159 18.65 28.31 -22.22
C ALA A 159 18.99 29.79 -22.03
N TYR A 160 18.11 30.54 -21.39
CA TYR A 160 18.27 31.96 -21.12
C TYR A 160 17.67 32.35 -19.76
N VAL A 161 18.22 33.39 -19.17
CA VAL A 161 17.70 33.98 -17.94
C VAL A 161 16.58 34.95 -18.30
N ASP A 162 15.42 34.75 -17.71
CA ASP A 162 14.23 35.59 -17.90
C ASP A 162 13.96 36.39 -16.61
N GLU A 163 13.88 37.71 -16.77
CA GLU A 163 13.61 38.68 -15.71
C GLU A 163 12.17 39.19 -15.74
N GLN A 164 11.27 38.58 -16.52
CA GLN A 164 9.83 38.87 -16.45
C GLN A 164 9.27 38.52 -15.08
N THR A 165 8.25 39.26 -14.65
CA THR A 165 7.49 38.89 -13.47
C THR A 165 6.68 37.62 -13.73
N PRO A 166 6.24 36.88 -12.68
CA PRO A 166 5.37 35.73 -12.84
C PRO A 166 4.08 36.07 -13.63
N GLU A 167 3.53 37.25 -13.44
CA GLU A 167 2.33 37.74 -14.14
C GLU A 167 2.61 37.95 -15.63
N GLU A 168 3.75 38.58 -15.97
CA GLU A 168 4.18 38.78 -17.36
C GLU A 168 4.44 37.45 -18.07
N MET A 169 5.13 36.52 -17.40
CA MET A 169 5.37 35.18 -17.95
C MET A 169 4.08 34.43 -18.22
N ARG A 170 3.12 34.51 -17.30
CA ARG A 170 1.80 33.87 -17.44
C ARG A 170 1.03 34.48 -18.62
N ALA A 171 1.01 35.79 -18.74
CA ALA A 171 0.33 36.48 -19.81
C ALA A 171 0.96 36.14 -21.18
N ASN A 172 2.29 36.08 -21.26
CA ASN A 172 3.04 35.81 -22.52
C ASN A 172 3.09 34.31 -22.89
N ARG A 173 2.77 33.42 -21.94
CA ARG A 173 2.75 31.96 -22.23
C ARG A 173 1.61 31.60 -23.19
N GLY A 174 0.52 32.33 -23.18
CA GLY A 174 -0.68 31.98 -23.92
C GLY A 174 -1.46 30.83 -23.25
N ASP A 175 -2.37 30.28 -24.02
CA ASP A 175 -3.22 29.15 -23.60
C ASP A 175 -3.31 28.07 -24.70
N PHE A 176 -4.23 27.14 -24.59
CA PHE A 176 -4.41 26.07 -25.58
C PHE A 176 -4.88 26.58 -26.94
N SER A 177 -5.54 27.73 -27.00
CA SER A 177 -6.05 28.34 -28.24
C SER A 177 -5.17 29.48 -28.77
N THR A 178 -4.34 30.05 -27.91
CA THR A 178 -3.49 31.20 -28.22
C THR A 178 -2.01 30.85 -28.05
N PRO A 179 -1.16 30.98 -29.08
CA PRO A 179 0.27 30.76 -28.95
C PRO A 179 0.91 31.73 -27.96
N GLY A 180 2.03 31.34 -27.40
CA GLY A 180 2.81 32.20 -26.52
C GLY A 180 3.57 33.27 -27.34
N LYS A 181 4.10 34.24 -26.61
CA LYS A 181 4.95 35.32 -27.15
C LYS A 181 6.35 35.17 -26.58
N ASP A 182 7.35 35.42 -27.43
CA ASP A 182 8.75 35.42 -27.01
C ASP A 182 8.99 36.45 -25.91
N SER A 183 9.79 36.05 -24.92
CA SER A 183 10.25 36.96 -23.89
C SER A 183 11.19 38.01 -24.47
N PRO A 184 11.13 39.27 -23.95
CA PRO A 184 12.13 40.29 -24.31
C PRO A 184 13.59 39.86 -24.05
N PHE A 185 13.79 38.91 -23.14
CA PHE A 185 15.10 38.41 -22.73
C PHE A 185 15.57 37.17 -23.50
N ARG A 186 14.73 36.64 -24.37
CA ARG A 186 15.02 35.43 -25.15
C ARG A 186 16.18 35.59 -26.13
N SER A 187 16.46 36.81 -26.56
CA SER A 187 17.52 37.15 -27.53
C SER A 187 18.87 37.44 -26.88
N ARG A 188 19.02 37.36 -25.56
CA ARG A 188 20.30 37.53 -24.88
C ARG A 188 21.34 36.55 -25.39
N THR A 189 22.60 36.99 -25.44
CA THR A 189 23.71 36.12 -25.84
C THR A 189 23.99 35.05 -24.77
N ALA A 190 24.65 33.97 -25.17
CA ALA A 190 25.06 32.92 -24.23
C ALA A 190 25.95 33.48 -23.10
N ASP A 191 26.86 34.40 -23.40
CA ASP A 191 27.73 35.00 -22.40
C ASP A 191 26.97 35.85 -21.38
N GLU A 192 25.98 36.63 -21.82
CA GLU A 192 25.10 37.40 -20.95
C GLU A 192 24.27 36.48 -20.01
N ASN A 193 23.70 35.44 -20.57
CA ASN A 193 22.91 34.47 -19.82
C ASN A 193 23.77 33.71 -18.80
N LEU A 194 24.98 33.32 -19.18
CA LEU A 194 25.91 32.63 -18.29
C LEU A 194 26.30 33.53 -17.10
N ALA A 195 26.60 34.80 -17.36
CA ALA A 195 26.91 35.77 -16.31
C ALA A 195 25.72 35.95 -15.36
N ARG A 196 24.51 36.12 -15.89
CA ARG A 196 23.29 36.27 -15.07
C ARG A 196 22.96 35.01 -14.27
N PHE A 197 23.10 33.83 -14.83
CA PHE A 197 22.87 32.59 -14.12
C PHE A 197 23.85 32.38 -12.95
N ARG A 198 25.11 32.75 -13.16
CA ARG A 198 26.12 32.73 -12.08
C ARG A 198 25.82 33.74 -10.98
N GLU A 199 25.29 34.90 -11.32
CA GLU A 199 24.79 35.89 -10.34
C GLU A 199 23.62 35.34 -9.51
N MET A 200 22.70 34.60 -10.14
CA MET A 200 21.61 33.91 -9.45
C MET A 200 22.17 32.92 -8.42
N ARG A 201 23.12 32.09 -8.84
CA ARG A 201 23.81 31.13 -7.95
C ARG A 201 24.51 31.83 -6.77
N ASP A 202 25.15 32.97 -7.03
CA ASP A 202 25.95 33.71 -6.04
C ASP A 202 25.08 34.54 -5.08
N GLY A 203 23.75 34.46 -5.19
CA GLY A 203 22.82 35.13 -4.30
C GLY A 203 22.68 36.64 -4.53
N LYS A 204 23.04 37.14 -5.71
CA LYS A 204 23.00 38.58 -6.03
C LYS A 204 21.60 39.10 -6.36
N HIS A 205 20.64 38.23 -6.49
CA HIS A 205 19.26 38.58 -6.87
C HIS A 205 18.25 37.99 -5.89
N PRO A 206 17.13 38.71 -5.62
CA PRO A 206 16.13 38.24 -4.67
C PRO A 206 15.28 37.10 -5.28
N ASP A 207 14.63 36.35 -4.39
CA ASP A 207 13.66 35.31 -4.76
C ASP A 207 12.59 35.89 -5.71
N GLY A 208 12.23 35.12 -6.73
CA GLY A 208 11.20 35.50 -7.69
C GLY A 208 11.60 36.56 -8.71
N SER A 209 12.84 37.10 -8.67
CA SER A 209 13.28 38.17 -9.58
C SER A 209 13.63 37.67 -10.98
N MET A 210 14.04 36.43 -11.13
CA MET A 210 14.38 35.81 -12.40
C MET A 210 14.36 34.30 -12.33
N VAL A 211 14.22 33.66 -13.48
CA VAL A 211 14.28 32.19 -13.66
C VAL A 211 15.18 31.87 -14.85
N LEU A 212 15.75 30.66 -14.88
CA LEU A 212 16.35 30.10 -16.08
C LEU A 212 15.30 29.33 -16.85
N ARG A 213 15.17 29.63 -18.17
CA ARG A 213 14.22 28.97 -19.07
C ARG A 213 14.94 28.20 -20.14
N ALA A 214 14.44 27.01 -20.49
CA ALA A 214 14.86 26.32 -21.69
C ALA A 214 14.35 27.09 -22.92
N LYS A 215 15.19 27.21 -23.95
CA LYS A 215 14.85 27.92 -25.19
C LYS A 215 14.40 26.90 -26.23
N ILE A 216 13.09 26.78 -26.42
CA ILE A 216 12.48 25.76 -27.27
C ILE A 216 11.57 26.42 -28.32
N ASP A 217 10.28 26.63 -28.01
CA ASP A 217 9.30 27.18 -28.96
C ASP A 217 8.08 27.73 -28.21
N MET A 218 7.95 29.05 -28.17
CA MET A 218 6.82 29.72 -27.53
C MET A 218 5.49 29.52 -28.28
N ALA A 219 5.53 29.07 -29.53
CA ALA A 219 4.34 28.76 -30.32
C ALA A 219 3.93 27.28 -30.27
N SER A 220 4.66 26.45 -29.54
CA SER A 220 4.34 25.02 -29.44
C SER A 220 2.89 24.78 -28.97
N PRO A 221 2.15 23.84 -29.57
CA PRO A 221 0.84 23.45 -29.09
C PRO A 221 0.90 22.80 -27.67
N ASN A 222 2.04 22.25 -27.29
CA ASN A 222 2.30 21.76 -25.94
C ASN A 222 2.88 22.90 -25.09
N ILE A 223 2.10 23.35 -24.10
CA ILE A 223 2.50 24.44 -23.19
C ILE A 223 3.79 24.11 -22.44
N ASN A 224 4.05 22.83 -22.14
CA ASN A 224 5.29 22.41 -21.48
C ASN A 224 6.55 22.58 -22.34
N MET A 225 6.39 22.84 -23.63
CA MET A 225 7.49 23.13 -24.57
C MET A 225 7.65 24.63 -24.87
N ARG A 226 6.81 25.49 -24.28
CA ARG A 226 6.88 26.96 -24.42
C ARG A 226 7.88 27.54 -23.43
N ASP A 227 9.16 27.35 -23.72
CA ASP A 227 10.30 27.81 -22.92
C ASP A 227 10.07 27.58 -21.40
N PRO A 228 9.97 26.34 -20.95
CA PRO A 228 9.68 26.04 -19.56
C PRO A 228 10.80 26.53 -18.62
N ALA A 229 10.43 26.97 -17.42
CA ALA A 229 11.39 27.30 -16.38
C ALA A 229 12.09 26.02 -15.89
N ILE A 230 13.42 26.08 -15.76
CA ILE A 230 14.25 24.94 -15.32
C ILE A 230 14.99 25.20 -14.01
N TYR A 231 15.23 26.47 -13.66
CA TYR A 231 15.79 26.89 -12.36
C TYR A 231 15.05 28.09 -11.80
N ARG A 232 14.95 28.13 -10.47
CA ARG A 232 14.40 29.27 -9.71
C ARG A 232 15.33 29.69 -8.60
N ILE A 233 15.20 30.94 -8.15
CA ILE A 233 15.88 31.44 -6.96
C ILE A 233 14.99 31.12 -5.74
N ARG A 234 15.56 30.45 -4.74
CA ARG A 234 14.90 30.16 -3.48
C ARG A 234 15.92 30.13 -2.34
N ARG A 235 15.82 31.07 -1.40
CA ARG A 235 16.64 31.09 -0.20
C ARG A 235 15.95 30.25 0.86
N ALA A 236 16.46 29.04 1.04
CA ALA A 236 16.02 28.12 2.08
C ALA A 236 17.17 27.16 2.39
N THR A 237 17.28 26.75 3.65
CA THR A 237 18.24 25.72 4.04
C THR A 237 17.70 24.34 3.60
N HIS A 238 18.49 23.64 2.80
CA HIS A 238 18.14 22.29 2.33
C HIS A 238 18.61 21.24 3.33
N HIS A 239 17.80 20.22 3.61
CA HIS A 239 18.09 19.20 4.62
C HIS A 239 19.39 18.41 4.34
N ASN A 240 19.78 18.25 3.07
CA ASN A 240 20.96 17.50 2.66
C ASN A 240 22.13 18.38 2.23
N THR A 241 21.88 19.50 1.54
CA THR A 241 22.92 20.38 0.99
C THR A 241 23.15 21.65 1.82
N GLY A 242 22.34 21.89 2.86
CA GLY A 242 22.44 23.07 3.70
C GLY A 242 22.20 24.36 2.93
N ASP A 243 23.07 25.34 3.12
CA ASP A 243 23.01 26.67 2.49
C ASP A 243 23.90 26.80 1.24
N LYS A 244 24.36 25.67 0.69
CA LYS A 244 25.23 25.68 -0.51
C LYS A 244 24.56 26.33 -1.70
N TRP A 245 23.25 26.11 -1.87
CA TRP A 245 22.47 26.58 -3.01
C TRP A 245 21.41 27.60 -2.59
N CYS A 246 21.21 28.63 -3.43
CA CYS A 246 20.06 29.53 -3.38
C CYS A 246 19.26 29.50 -4.68
N ILE A 247 19.67 28.65 -5.63
CA ILE A 247 18.91 28.30 -6.83
C ILE A 247 18.64 26.81 -6.81
N TYR A 248 17.45 26.43 -7.22
CA TYR A 248 17.02 25.04 -7.23
C TYR A 248 16.41 24.65 -8.58
N PRO A 249 16.72 23.45 -9.09
CA PRO A 249 16.14 22.97 -10.33
C PRO A 249 14.63 22.75 -10.17
N MET A 250 13.90 23.01 -11.24
CA MET A 250 12.51 22.61 -11.34
C MET A 250 12.41 21.09 -11.54
N TYR A 251 11.35 20.48 -11.06
CA TYR A 251 11.14 19.03 -11.17
C TYR A 251 11.29 18.51 -12.60
N THR A 252 10.71 19.21 -13.58
CA THR A 252 10.76 18.81 -14.99
C THR A 252 12.18 18.75 -15.56
N PHE A 253 13.08 19.58 -15.04
CA PHE A 253 14.49 19.56 -15.40
C PHE A 253 15.29 18.50 -14.62
N ALA A 254 15.02 18.38 -13.33
CA ALA A 254 15.75 17.48 -12.44
C ALA A 254 15.48 15.99 -12.75
N HIS A 255 14.23 15.63 -12.89
CA HIS A 255 13.77 14.24 -13.05
C HIS A 255 14.45 13.50 -14.23
N PRO A 256 14.48 14.03 -15.47
CA PRO A 256 15.16 13.35 -16.56
C PRO A 256 16.67 13.17 -16.32
N ILE A 257 17.32 14.16 -15.71
CA ILE A 257 18.75 14.10 -15.39
C ILE A 257 19.03 13.03 -14.34
N GLU A 258 18.24 12.98 -13.28
CA GLU A 258 18.33 11.94 -12.26
C GLU A 258 18.23 10.54 -12.88
N ASP A 259 17.25 10.34 -13.74
CA ASP A 259 17.07 9.07 -14.44
C ASP A 259 18.30 8.71 -15.28
N ALA A 260 18.85 9.67 -16.03
CA ALA A 260 20.01 9.43 -16.87
C ALA A 260 21.27 9.12 -16.06
N LEU A 261 21.50 9.84 -14.97
CA LEU A 261 22.66 9.61 -14.09
C LEU A 261 22.64 8.22 -13.45
N GLU A 262 21.46 7.71 -13.14
CA GLU A 262 21.23 6.39 -12.57
C GLU A 262 21.10 5.28 -13.61
N GLN A 263 21.27 5.59 -14.89
CA GLN A 263 21.13 4.63 -16.00
C GLN A 263 19.76 3.94 -16.05
N ILE A 264 18.71 4.64 -15.64
CA ILE A 264 17.34 4.16 -15.75
C ILE A 264 17.03 3.86 -17.22
N THR A 265 16.38 2.74 -17.49
CA THR A 265 15.93 2.35 -18.82
C THR A 265 14.49 2.76 -19.08
N HIS A 266 13.61 2.38 -18.17
CA HIS A 266 12.17 2.62 -18.24
C HIS A 266 11.76 3.48 -17.06
N SER A 267 11.51 4.75 -17.33
CA SER A 267 11.07 5.75 -16.36
C SER A 267 9.54 5.74 -16.32
N ILE A 268 8.98 5.03 -15.36
CA ILE A 268 7.55 4.75 -15.30
C ILE A 268 6.88 5.67 -14.27
N CYS A 269 5.96 6.50 -14.71
CA CYS A 269 5.25 7.48 -13.90
C CYS A 269 3.75 7.51 -14.21
N THR A 270 3.00 8.35 -13.50
CA THR A 270 1.56 8.48 -13.71
C THR A 270 1.23 9.39 -14.88
N LEU A 271 -0.01 9.29 -15.40
CA LEU A 271 -0.50 10.02 -16.57
C LEU A 271 -0.38 11.54 -16.47
N GLU A 272 -0.33 12.09 -15.28
CA GLU A 272 -0.17 13.54 -15.07
C GLU A 272 1.12 14.11 -15.67
N PHE A 273 2.12 13.25 -15.94
CA PHE A 273 3.40 13.64 -16.53
C PHE A 273 3.47 13.41 -18.05
N GLU A 274 2.41 12.95 -18.69
CA GLU A 274 2.41 12.60 -20.12
C GLU A 274 2.79 13.80 -21.01
N ASP A 275 2.25 14.97 -20.72
CA ASP A 275 2.53 16.19 -21.49
C ASP A 275 3.97 16.72 -21.30
N GLN A 276 4.67 16.23 -20.30
CA GLN A 276 6.08 16.56 -20.04
C GLN A 276 7.07 15.64 -20.78
N ARG A 277 6.60 14.53 -21.35
CA ARG A 277 7.47 13.57 -22.07
C ARG A 277 8.26 14.23 -23.22
N PRO A 278 7.68 15.11 -24.06
CA PRO A 278 8.45 15.79 -25.10
C PRO A 278 9.62 16.60 -24.55
N PHE A 279 9.44 17.27 -23.42
CA PHE A 279 10.53 17.98 -22.75
C PHE A 279 11.60 17.02 -22.20
N TYR A 280 11.19 15.92 -21.63
CA TYR A 280 12.09 14.84 -21.18
C TYR A 280 13.02 14.39 -22.32
N ASP A 281 12.44 14.06 -23.46
CA ASP A 281 13.19 13.60 -24.63
C ASP A 281 14.08 14.72 -25.21
N TRP A 282 13.59 15.95 -25.27
CA TRP A 282 14.36 17.10 -25.69
C TRP A 282 15.61 17.31 -24.83
N LEU A 283 15.45 17.24 -23.51
CA LEU A 283 16.56 17.43 -22.56
C LEU A 283 17.60 16.31 -22.69
N MET A 284 17.15 15.06 -22.81
CA MET A 284 18.05 13.91 -23.02
C MET A 284 18.86 14.07 -24.31
N ASP A 285 18.23 14.47 -25.40
CA ASP A 285 18.90 14.69 -26.66
C ASP A 285 19.92 15.83 -26.58
N LYS A 286 19.56 16.95 -25.99
CA LYS A 286 20.45 18.11 -25.87
C LYS A 286 21.66 17.88 -24.99
N LEU A 287 21.45 17.24 -23.84
CA LEU A 287 22.55 16.91 -22.93
C LEU A 287 23.46 15.79 -23.48
N SER A 288 22.91 14.89 -24.29
CA SER A 288 23.72 13.91 -25.03
C SER A 288 24.55 14.60 -26.15
N ALA A 289 23.97 15.57 -26.87
CA ALA A 289 24.67 16.31 -27.90
C ALA A 289 25.85 17.13 -27.39
N VAL A 290 25.78 17.66 -26.18
CA VAL A 290 26.90 18.37 -25.51
C VAL A 290 27.87 17.45 -24.78
N GLY A 291 27.65 16.14 -24.81
CA GLY A 291 28.58 15.14 -24.28
C GLY A 291 28.46 14.86 -22.78
N LEU A 292 27.48 15.45 -22.07
CA LEU A 292 27.28 15.20 -20.64
C LEU A 292 26.58 13.88 -20.36
N LEU A 293 25.68 13.45 -21.24
CA LEU A 293 24.99 12.18 -21.21
C LEU A 293 25.29 11.36 -22.47
N LYS A 294 24.95 10.10 -22.46
CA LYS A 294 25.17 9.17 -23.57
C LYS A 294 23.90 8.42 -23.91
N GLN A 295 23.65 8.26 -25.22
CA GLN A 295 22.59 7.37 -25.68
C GLN A 295 22.99 5.89 -25.51
N PRO A 296 22.05 4.98 -25.25
CA PRO A 296 20.60 5.21 -25.17
C PRO A 296 20.20 5.91 -23.86
N ALA A 297 19.38 6.95 -23.98
CA ALA A 297 18.82 7.66 -22.84
C ALA A 297 17.63 6.89 -22.24
N PRO A 298 17.27 7.16 -20.98
CA PRO A 298 16.01 6.68 -20.41
C PRO A 298 14.81 7.13 -21.25
N LYS A 299 13.74 6.35 -21.22
CA LYS A 299 12.44 6.71 -21.82
C LYS A 299 11.36 6.75 -20.76
N GLN A 300 10.51 7.77 -20.83
CA GLN A 300 9.38 7.93 -19.93
C GLN A 300 8.15 7.21 -20.46
N TYR A 301 7.48 6.47 -19.60
CA TYR A 301 6.20 5.81 -19.87
C TYR A 301 5.22 6.12 -18.76
N GLU A 302 3.94 6.27 -19.07
CA GLU A 302 2.92 6.66 -18.13
C GLU A 302 1.83 5.61 -18.02
N PHE A 303 1.27 5.49 -16.82
CA PHE A 303 0.14 4.63 -16.51
C PHE A 303 -0.90 5.39 -15.68
N ALA A 304 -2.15 4.92 -15.71
CA ALA A 304 -3.21 5.48 -14.91
C ALA A 304 -2.99 5.20 -13.42
N ARG A 305 -3.06 6.23 -12.60
CA ARG A 305 -2.97 6.11 -11.14
C ARG A 305 -4.14 5.29 -10.60
N LEU A 306 -3.98 4.74 -9.40
CA LEU A 306 -5.06 4.08 -8.69
C LEU A 306 -6.07 5.11 -8.17
N ASN A 307 -7.31 4.99 -8.63
CA ASN A 307 -8.46 5.68 -8.04
C ASN A 307 -9.35 4.63 -7.36
N LEU A 308 -9.38 4.66 -6.04
CA LEU A 308 -10.12 3.70 -5.21
C LEU A 308 -11.34 4.37 -4.60
N THR A 309 -12.51 3.76 -4.72
CA THR A 309 -13.74 4.28 -4.12
C THR A 309 -13.66 4.26 -2.59
N TYR A 310 -14.44 5.12 -1.94
CA TYR A 310 -14.51 5.26 -0.47
C TYR A 310 -13.20 5.66 0.21
N VAL A 311 -12.24 6.19 -0.55
CA VAL A 311 -10.90 6.55 -0.08
C VAL A 311 -10.55 7.95 -0.54
N ILE A 312 -9.87 8.69 0.31
CA ILE A 312 -9.22 9.96 0.00
C ILE A 312 -7.71 9.76 0.09
N THR A 313 -6.96 10.23 -0.90
CA THR A 313 -5.50 10.15 -0.94
C THR A 313 -4.82 11.53 -0.88
N SER A 314 -5.58 12.61 -0.83
CA SER A 314 -5.05 13.96 -0.66
C SER A 314 -4.35 14.11 0.69
N LYS A 315 -3.05 14.38 0.68
CA LYS A 315 -2.24 14.59 1.88
C LYS A 315 -2.84 15.65 2.81
N ARG A 316 -3.26 16.78 2.26
CA ARG A 316 -3.87 17.89 3.02
C ARG A 316 -5.14 17.45 3.76
N LYS A 317 -6.00 16.68 3.06
CA LYS A 317 -7.27 16.20 3.63
C LYS A 317 -7.01 15.11 4.69
N LEU A 318 -6.10 14.19 4.44
CA LEU A 318 -5.70 13.18 5.43
C LEU A 318 -5.07 13.83 6.67
N LYS A 319 -4.23 14.84 6.46
CA LYS A 319 -3.66 15.60 7.58
C LYS A 319 -4.74 16.29 8.41
N ALA A 320 -5.76 16.85 7.79
CA ALA A 320 -6.89 17.45 8.50
C ALA A 320 -7.62 16.45 9.41
N LEU A 321 -7.80 15.20 8.93
CA LEU A 321 -8.42 14.14 9.75
C LEU A 321 -7.59 13.81 10.99
N VAL A 322 -6.26 13.80 10.86
CA VAL A 322 -5.34 13.59 11.99
C VAL A 322 -5.35 14.78 12.95
N ASP A 323 -5.20 16.00 12.43
CA ASP A 323 -5.11 17.23 13.24
C ASP A 323 -6.41 17.50 14.01
N GLU A 324 -7.57 17.17 13.43
CA GLU A 324 -8.89 17.33 14.04
C GLU A 324 -9.33 16.15 14.91
N ASN A 325 -8.45 15.17 15.13
CA ASN A 325 -8.72 13.96 15.91
C ASN A 325 -9.93 13.15 15.42
N VAL A 326 -10.25 13.20 14.14
CA VAL A 326 -11.23 12.30 13.50
C VAL A 326 -10.69 10.87 13.46
N VAL A 327 -9.40 10.73 13.24
CA VAL A 327 -8.64 9.50 13.35
C VAL A 327 -7.53 9.68 14.40
N GLU A 328 -7.02 8.56 14.93
CA GLU A 328 -6.06 8.57 16.05
C GLU A 328 -4.61 8.86 15.63
N GLY A 329 -4.34 8.89 14.35
CA GLY A 329 -3.01 9.17 13.79
C GLY A 329 -2.90 8.67 12.35
N TRP A 330 -1.72 8.80 11.78
CA TRP A 330 -1.45 8.35 10.41
C TRP A 330 -1.54 6.84 10.24
N ASP A 331 -1.34 6.09 11.30
CA ASP A 331 -1.44 4.62 11.34
C ASP A 331 -2.80 4.10 11.81
N ASP A 332 -3.78 4.97 11.94
CA ASP A 332 -5.16 4.55 12.26
C ASP A 332 -5.62 3.50 11.23
N PRO A 333 -6.16 2.35 11.67
CA PRO A 333 -6.61 1.29 10.75
C PRO A 333 -7.67 1.69 9.72
N ARG A 334 -8.30 2.86 9.88
CA ARG A 334 -9.24 3.43 8.90
C ARG A 334 -8.57 4.27 7.82
N MET A 335 -7.30 4.63 8.01
CA MET A 335 -6.54 5.45 7.08
C MET A 335 -6.06 4.61 5.87
N PRO A 336 -6.05 5.20 4.66
CA PRO A 336 -5.54 4.53 3.46
C PRO A 336 -4.01 4.57 3.34
N THR A 337 -3.32 5.05 4.35
CA THR A 337 -1.86 5.01 4.42
C THR A 337 -1.37 3.56 4.50
N ILE A 338 -0.18 3.29 4.01
CA ILE A 338 0.40 1.94 4.09
C ILE A 338 0.57 1.52 5.55
N VAL A 339 0.99 2.44 6.42
CA VAL A 339 1.09 2.17 7.87
C VAL A 339 -0.27 1.88 8.50
N GLY A 340 -1.33 2.53 8.04
CA GLY A 340 -2.71 2.26 8.47
C GLY A 340 -3.22 0.91 7.99
N LEU A 341 -3.01 0.59 6.73
CA LEU A 341 -3.36 -0.72 6.15
C LEU A 341 -2.63 -1.85 6.88
N ARG A 342 -1.35 -1.69 7.15
CA ARG A 342 -0.55 -2.66 7.88
C ARG A 342 -1.09 -2.90 9.29
N ARG A 343 -1.39 -1.84 10.04
CA ARG A 343 -1.96 -1.94 11.39
C ARG A 343 -3.36 -2.57 11.38
N ARG A 344 -4.14 -2.31 10.34
CA ARG A 344 -5.45 -2.96 10.17
C ARG A 344 -5.33 -4.47 9.93
N GLY A 345 -4.19 -4.96 9.44
CA GLY A 345 -3.94 -6.36 9.20
C GLY A 345 -3.83 -6.77 7.73
N TYR A 346 -3.75 -5.80 6.81
CA TYR A 346 -3.44 -6.10 5.41
C TYR A 346 -2.08 -6.76 5.31
N THR A 347 -1.97 -7.72 4.40
CA THR A 347 -0.71 -8.41 4.12
C THR A 347 -0.03 -7.81 2.89
N PRO A 348 1.31 -7.85 2.80
CA PRO A 348 2.02 -7.45 1.59
C PRO A 348 1.55 -8.23 0.37
N GLU A 349 1.33 -9.54 0.52
CA GLU A 349 0.89 -10.44 -0.54
C GLU A 349 -0.52 -10.09 -1.04
N ALA A 350 -1.43 -9.69 -0.16
CA ALA A 350 -2.76 -9.22 -0.54
C ALA A 350 -2.71 -7.94 -1.37
N ILE A 351 -1.85 -6.99 -1.00
CA ILE A 351 -1.67 -5.75 -1.75
C ILE A 351 -1.03 -6.03 -3.10
N GLN A 352 -0.02 -6.89 -3.17
CA GLN A 352 0.58 -7.31 -4.44
C GLN A 352 -0.46 -8.02 -5.34
N LEU A 353 -1.26 -8.91 -4.79
CA LEU A 353 -2.32 -9.61 -5.51
C LEU A 353 -3.38 -8.63 -6.05
N PHE A 354 -3.77 -7.65 -5.24
CA PHE A 354 -4.68 -6.59 -5.66
C PHE A 354 -4.11 -5.80 -6.84
N CYS A 355 -2.87 -5.35 -6.75
CA CYS A 355 -2.21 -4.61 -7.82
C CYS A 355 -2.10 -5.43 -9.11
N GLU A 356 -1.83 -6.72 -9.01
CA GLU A 356 -1.78 -7.62 -10.16
C GLU A 356 -3.17 -7.76 -10.82
N ARG A 357 -4.23 -7.94 -10.02
CA ARG A 357 -5.60 -8.13 -10.51
C ARG A 357 -6.19 -6.90 -11.19
N ILE A 358 -5.91 -5.70 -10.67
CA ILE A 358 -6.39 -4.47 -11.30
C ILE A 358 -5.66 -4.14 -12.59
N GLY A 359 -4.47 -4.70 -12.78
CA GLY A 359 -3.66 -4.51 -13.98
C GLY A 359 -3.09 -3.10 -14.13
N VAL A 360 -2.50 -2.86 -15.29
CA VAL A 360 -1.84 -1.59 -15.65
C VAL A 360 -2.33 -1.15 -17.01
N SER A 361 -2.87 0.06 -17.10
CA SER A 361 -3.34 0.65 -18.36
C SER A 361 -3.16 2.17 -18.35
N LYS A 362 -3.45 2.80 -19.48
CA LYS A 362 -3.55 4.27 -19.61
C LYS A 362 -4.98 4.78 -19.44
N ALA A 363 -5.94 3.90 -19.19
CA ALA A 363 -7.33 4.29 -18.95
C ALA A 363 -7.52 4.70 -17.48
N ASP A 364 -7.87 5.96 -17.27
CA ASP A 364 -8.22 6.46 -15.95
C ASP A 364 -9.59 5.90 -15.55
N SER A 365 -9.63 5.08 -14.52
CA SER A 365 -10.83 4.40 -14.06
C SER A 365 -10.88 4.28 -12.54
N TRP A 366 -12.09 4.16 -12.01
CA TRP A 366 -12.33 3.91 -10.60
C TRP A 366 -12.35 2.40 -10.32
N ILE A 367 -11.61 2.00 -9.28
CA ILE A 367 -11.63 0.64 -8.76
C ILE A 367 -12.48 0.62 -7.50
N ASP A 368 -13.43 -0.30 -7.44
CA ASP A 368 -14.27 -0.44 -6.24
C ASP A 368 -13.45 -0.98 -5.06
N TYR A 369 -13.68 -0.45 -3.89
CA TYR A 369 -13.00 -0.85 -2.66
C TYR A 369 -13.13 -2.35 -2.37
N SER A 370 -14.24 -2.96 -2.75
CA SER A 370 -14.47 -4.40 -2.58
C SER A 370 -13.43 -5.26 -3.30
N THR A 371 -12.83 -4.76 -4.39
CA THR A 371 -11.76 -5.46 -5.11
C THR A 371 -10.51 -5.66 -4.23
N LEU A 372 -10.18 -4.67 -3.42
CA LEU A 372 -9.10 -4.76 -2.43
C LEU A 372 -9.45 -5.77 -1.33
N ASP A 373 -10.67 -5.72 -0.80
CA ASP A 373 -11.13 -6.66 0.23
C ASP A 373 -11.17 -8.11 -0.27
N ILE A 374 -11.55 -8.34 -1.52
CA ILE A 374 -11.54 -9.69 -2.13
C ILE A 374 -10.12 -10.25 -2.16
N ALA A 375 -9.14 -9.47 -2.63
CA ALA A 375 -7.74 -9.89 -2.65
C ALA A 375 -7.23 -10.21 -1.24
N LEU A 376 -7.63 -9.40 -0.27
CA LEU A 376 -7.26 -9.60 1.14
C LEU A 376 -7.86 -10.88 1.71
N ARG A 377 -9.16 -11.15 1.46
CA ARG A 377 -9.80 -12.40 1.89
C ARG A 377 -9.15 -13.63 1.26
N ASP A 378 -8.85 -13.57 -0.03
CA ASP A 378 -8.21 -14.68 -0.75
C ASP A 378 -6.83 -15.00 -0.16
N ASP A 379 -6.06 -14.00 0.23
CA ASP A 379 -4.78 -14.20 0.88
C ASP A 379 -4.92 -14.75 2.30
N LEU A 380 -5.85 -14.22 3.08
CA LEU A 380 -6.04 -14.60 4.48
C LEU A 380 -6.68 -15.97 4.66
N GLU A 381 -7.46 -16.45 3.69
CA GLU A 381 -8.20 -17.73 3.80
C GLU A 381 -7.31 -18.89 4.21
N ASN A 382 -6.12 -18.97 3.63
CA ASN A 382 -5.17 -20.06 3.89
C ASN A 382 -4.12 -19.74 4.95
N LYS A 383 -3.99 -18.47 5.37
CA LYS A 383 -2.93 -18.03 6.30
C LYS A 383 -3.44 -17.80 7.71
N ALA A 384 -4.67 -17.28 7.86
CA ALA A 384 -5.20 -16.90 9.15
C ALA A 384 -5.58 -18.13 9.98
N HIS A 385 -5.04 -18.23 11.18
CA HIS A 385 -5.46 -19.24 12.13
C HIS A 385 -6.91 -18.99 12.55
N ARG A 386 -7.70 -20.05 12.66
CA ARG A 386 -9.08 -19.99 13.15
C ARG A 386 -9.08 -19.89 14.66
N GLY A 387 -10.08 -19.21 15.20
CA GLY A 387 -10.34 -19.14 16.62
C GLY A 387 -11.79 -18.74 16.90
N MET A 388 -12.30 -19.11 18.06
CA MET A 388 -13.62 -18.69 18.51
C MET A 388 -13.50 -17.43 19.37
N ALA A 389 -14.28 -16.42 19.03
CA ALA A 389 -14.48 -15.21 19.81
C ALA A 389 -15.97 -14.90 19.89
N VAL A 390 -16.41 -14.35 21.01
CA VAL A 390 -17.78 -13.92 21.24
C VAL A 390 -17.78 -12.41 21.41
N LEU A 391 -18.36 -11.71 20.45
CA LEU A 391 -18.30 -10.25 20.37
C LEU A 391 -19.43 -9.54 21.12
N ASP A 392 -20.61 -10.14 21.17
CA ASP A 392 -21.76 -9.69 21.97
C ASP A 392 -22.19 -10.83 22.90
N PRO A 393 -21.48 -10.99 24.04
CA PRO A 393 -21.62 -12.16 24.83
C PRO A 393 -22.91 -12.19 25.69
N VAL A 394 -23.52 -13.37 25.74
CA VAL A 394 -24.49 -13.74 26.75
C VAL A 394 -24.06 -15.08 27.34
N LYS A 395 -24.26 -15.23 28.66
CA LYS A 395 -23.90 -16.47 29.34
C LYS A 395 -24.89 -17.57 29.01
N LEU A 396 -24.38 -18.76 28.72
CA LEU A 396 -25.16 -19.99 28.62
C LEU A 396 -24.78 -20.90 29.77
N VAL A 397 -25.78 -21.39 30.52
CA VAL A 397 -25.60 -22.28 31.65
C VAL A 397 -26.11 -23.67 31.26
N LEU A 398 -25.25 -24.67 31.37
CA LEU A 398 -25.60 -26.10 31.21
C LEU A 398 -26.10 -26.63 32.56
N THR A 399 -27.41 -26.64 32.76
CA THR A 399 -28.03 -26.88 34.06
C THR A 399 -27.85 -28.31 34.56
N ASN A 400 -27.63 -29.28 33.70
CA ASN A 400 -27.38 -30.68 34.05
C ASN A 400 -25.87 -31.06 34.03
N TRP A 401 -24.98 -30.08 33.91
CA TRP A 401 -23.55 -30.35 33.73
C TRP A 401 -22.93 -31.16 34.86
N ASP A 402 -23.17 -30.72 36.08
CA ASP A 402 -22.59 -31.38 37.26
C ASP A 402 -23.11 -32.81 37.45
N GLU A 403 -24.36 -33.06 37.12
CA GLU A 403 -24.99 -34.39 37.16
C GLU A 403 -24.42 -35.34 36.10
N VAL A 404 -24.25 -34.84 34.84
CA VAL A 404 -23.81 -35.67 33.71
C VAL A 404 -22.31 -35.82 33.65
N MET A 405 -21.57 -34.74 33.92
CA MET A 405 -20.12 -34.68 33.73
C MET A 405 -19.30 -34.71 35.01
N GLY A 406 -19.94 -34.44 36.16
CA GLY A 406 -19.27 -34.28 37.45
C GLY A 406 -19.12 -32.81 37.86
N ALA A 407 -19.26 -32.55 39.17
CA ALA A 407 -19.15 -31.20 39.71
C ALA A 407 -17.77 -30.58 39.41
N GLY A 408 -17.77 -29.39 38.82
CA GLY A 408 -16.55 -28.65 38.47
C GLY A 408 -15.73 -29.25 37.34
N HIS A 409 -16.24 -30.24 36.61
CA HIS A 409 -15.53 -30.84 35.48
C HIS A 409 -15.35 -29.84 34.35
N LEU A 410 -14.13 -29.80 33.78
CA LEU A 410 -13.79 -29.05 32.58
C LEU A 410 -13.34 -30.03 31.49
N GLU A 411 -14.19 -30.19 30.47
CA GLU A 411 -13.95 -31.12 29.37
C GLU A 411 -12.96 -30.52 28.37
N PRO A 412 -11.80 -31.17 28.13
CA PRO A 412 -10.87 -30.70 27.12
C PRO A 412 -11.45 -30.87 25.70
N CYS A 413 -11.40 -29.83 24.92
CA CYS A 413 -11.80 -29.81 23.52
C CYS A 413 -10.63 -29.33 22.65
N ALA A 414 -10.64 -29.75 21.40
CA ALA A 414 -9.59 -29.38 20.45
C ALA A 414 -10.14 -29.23 19.02
N LEU A 415 -9.62 -28.27 18.30
CA LEU A 415 -9.91 -28.06 16.87
C LEU A 415 -8.63 -27.66 16.14
N PRO A 416 -8.51 -27.95 14.84
CA PRO A 416 -7.38 -27.48 14.06
C PRO A 416 -7.41 -25.95 13.92
N ALA A 417 -6.25 -25.33 13.91
CA ALA A 417 -6.11 -23.90 13.71
C ALA A 417 -6.17 -23.50 12.23
N LEU A 418 -5.70 -24.38 11.33
CA LEU A 418 -5.75 -24.18 9.88
C LEU A 418 -6.57 -25.28 9.23
N PRO A 419 -7.62 -24.97 8.46
CA PRO A 419 -8.40 -25.98 7.76
C PRO A 419 -7.63 -26.61 6.59
N HIS A 420 -6.73 -25.84 5.96
CA HIS A 420 -5.91 -26.24 4.83
C HIS A 420 -4.45 -25.89 5.11
N PRO A 421 -3.74 -26.72 5.91
CA PRO A 421 -2.31 -26.46 6.16
C PRO A 421 -1.50 -26.59 4.88
N PRO A 422 -0.33 -25.95 4.80
CA PRO A 422 0.58 -26.13 3.65
C PRO A 422 0.91 -27.60 3.43
N GLU A 423 1.12 -27.97 2.16
CA GLU A 423 1.44 -29.35 1.78
C GLU A 423 2.65 -29.87 2.57
N GLY A 424 2.54 -31.08 3.12
CA GLY A 424 3.58 -31.71 3.94
C GLY A 424 3.65 -31.20 5.39
N THR A 425 2.70 -30.36 5.82
CA THR A 425 2.62 -29.88 7.20
C THR A 425 1.32 -30.31 7.85
N GLU A 426 1.31 -30.37 9.18
CA GLU A 426 0.09 -30.59 9.97
C GLU A 426 -0.44 -29.25 10.48
N SER A 427 -1.77 -29.15 10.60
CA SER A 427 -2.38 -27.98 11.22
C SER A 427 -2.04 -27.94 12.71
N PRO A 428 -1.60 -26.78 13.24
CA PRO A 428 -1.56 -26.59 14.70
C PRO A 428 -2.93 -26.87 15.30
N VAL A 429 -2.94 -27.46 16.51
CA VAL A 429 -4.17 -27.75 17.24
C VAL A 429 -4.36 -26.71 18.33
N ARG A 430 -5.55 -26.15 18.40
CA ARG A 430 -5.96 -25.23 19.46
C ARG A 430 -6.80 -25.98 20.50
N HIS A 431 -6.54 -25.70 21.78
CA HIS A 431 -7.15 -26.35 22.91
C HIS A 431 -7.97 -25.36 23.73
N PHE A 432 -9.16 -25.79 24.16
CA PHE A 432 -10.05 -25.02 24.99
C PHE A 432 -10.93 -25.96 25.82
N LYS A 433 -11.59 -25.43 26.84
CA LYS A 433 -12.31 -26.24 27.83
C LYS A 433 -13.79 -25.88 27.86
N LEU A 434 -14.62 -26.90 27.87
CA LEU A 434 -16.07 -26.80 28.07
C LEU A 434 -16.39 -27.10 29.52
N GLY A 435 -17.07 -26.18 30.17
CA GLY A 435 -17.56 -26.34 31.52
C GLY A 435 -19.05 -26.05 31.63
N ARG A 436 -19.55 -25.92 32.85
CA ARG A 436 -20.96 -25.62 33.14
C ARG A 436 -21.42 -24.31 32.48
N GLU A 437 -20.56 -23.30 32.43
CA GLU A 437 -20.88 -21.98 31.90
C GLU A 437 -19.99 -21.67 30.68
N VAL A 438 -20.62 -21.14 29.64
CA VAL A 438 -19.93 -20.66 28.43
C VAL A 438 -20.52 -19.33 28.00
N TRP A 439 -19.72 -18.58 27.22
CA TRP A 439 -20.18 -17.40 26.51
C TRP A 439 -20.59 -17.79 25.09
N ILE A 440 -21.75 -17.31 24.67
CA ILE A 440 -22.24 -17.43 23.27
C ILE A 440 -22.62 -16.06 22.71
N GLU A 441 -22.74 -15.97 21.40
CA GLU A 441 -23.29 -14.77 20.79
C GLU A 441 -24.77 -14.60 21.15
N ARG A 442 -25.14 -13.41 21.54
CA ARG A 442 -26.52 -13.07 21.86
C ARG A 442 -27.47 -13.38 20.71
N GLU A 443 -27.07 -13.15 19.47
CA GLU A 443 -27.83 -13.44 18.26
C GLU A 443 -28.05 -14.94 18.00
N ASP A 444 -27.31 -15.80 18.66
CA ASP A 444 -27.46 -17.25 18.54
C ASP A 444 -28.62 -17.81 19.38
N PHE A 445 -29.29 -16.96 20.14
CA PHE A 445 -30.47 -17.30 20.91
C PHE A 445 -31.65 -16.40 20.57
N GLU A 446 -32.84 -17.02 20.40
CA GLU A 446 -34.12 -16.35 20.25
C GLU A 446 -35.16 -17.08 21.09
N GLU A 447 -35.82 -16.37 22.01
CA GLU A 447 -36.89 -16.97 22.84
C GLU A 447 -38.11 -17.33 21.98
N VAL A 448 -38.46 -16.45 21.06
CA VAL A 448 -39.51 -16.67 20.04
C VAL A 448 -38.84 -16.54 18.66
N PRO A 449 -38.42 -17.66 18.04
CA PRO A 449 -37.63 -17.63 16.84
C PRO A 449 -38.45 -17.18 15.61
N PRO A 450 -37.86 -16.36 14.74
CA PRO A 450 -38.46 -16.07 13.42
C PRO A 450 -38.44 -17.31 12.54
N LYS A 451 -39.30 -17.33 11.51
CA LYS A 451 -39.36 -18.42 10.56
C LYS A 451 -37.99 -18.71 9.93
N GLY A 452 -37.59 -19.98 9.98
CA GLY A 452 -36.32 -20.43 9.40
C GLY A 452 -35.11 -20.30 10.30
N TYR A 453 -35.26 -19.79 11.53
CA TYR A 453 -34.18 -19.73 12.51
C TYR A 453 -33.78 -21.13 12.97
N LYS A 454 -32.49 -21.45 12.94
CA LYS A 454 -31.98 -22.81 13.16
C LYS A 454 -31.08 -22.95 14.40
N ARG A 455 -30.77 -21.83 15.08
CA ARG A 455 -29.90 -21.80 16.24
C ARG A 455 -30.69 -22.05 17.55
N LEU A 456 -30.26 -21.53 18.67
CA LEU A 456 -30.90 -21.82 19.95
C LEU A 456 -32.24 -21.11 20.12
N PHE A 457 -33.25 -21.88 20.45
CA PHE A 457 -34.53 -21.47 21.00
C PHE A 457 -35.08 -22.60 21.90
N PRO A 458 -35.99 -22.36 22.83
CA PRO A 458 -36.49 -23.41 23.71
C PRO A 458 -36.96 -24.65 22.95
N GLY A 459 -36.38 -25.80 23.29
CA GLY A 459 -36.65 -27.09 22.64
C GLY A 459 -35.75 -27.45 21.46
N ASN A 460 -34.95 -26.53 20.95
CA ASN A 460 -34.02 -26.80 19.83
C ASN A 460 -32.65 -27.26 20.30
N LYS A 461 -32.03 -28.12 19.52
CA LYS A 461 -30.69 -28.65 19.73
C LYS A 461 -29.70 -28.05 18.73
N VAL A 462 -28.50 -27.68 19.21
CA VAL A 462 -27.37 -27.27 18.39
C VAL A 462 -26.10 -27.92 18.92
N ARG A 463 -25.07 -27.94 18.10
CA ARG A 463 -23.72 -28.32 18.53
C ARG A 463 -22.95 -27.08 19.00
N LEU A 464 -22.34 -27.17 20.14
CA LEU A 464 -21.22 -26.32 20.51
C LEU A 464 -20.01 -26.78 19.72
N LYS A 465 -19.48 -25.93 18.83
CA LYS A 465 -18.44 -26.31 17.88
C LYS A 465 -17.23 -26.94 18.57
N GLY A 466 -16.85 -28.14 18.16
CA GLY A 466 -15.79 -28.91 18.82
C GLY A 466 -16.15 -29.52 20.18
N GLY A 467 -17.38 -29.34 20.64
CA GLY A 467 -17.87 -29.83 21.90
C GLY A 467 -19.06 -30.78 21.76
N TYR A 468 -20.03 -30.64 22.65
CA TYR A 468 -21.23 -31.47 22.74
C TYR A 468 -22.44 -30.87 22.03
N VAL A 469 -23.42 -31.67 21.70
CA VAL A 469 -24.78 -31.22 21.40
C VAL A 469 -25.44 -30.76 22.68
N ILE A 470 -26.16 -29.67 22.64
CA ILE A 470 -26.94 -29.09 23.73
C ILE A 470 -28.37 -28.86 23.31
N GLU A 471 -29.30 -28.88 24.26
CA GLU A 471 -30.72 -28.56 24.06
C GLU A 471 -31.09 -27.34 24.88
N CYS A 472 -31.61 -26.31 24.22
CA CYS A 472 -32.08 -25.11 24.90
C CYS A 472 -33.35 -25.37 25.67
N THR A 473 -33.41 -24.95 26.94
CA THR A 473 -34.59 -25.10 27.81
C THR A 473 -35.29 -23.80 28.13
N GLY A 474 -34.62 -22.66 27.93
CA GLY A 474 -35.19 -21.35 28.19
C GLY A 474 -34.14 -20.28 28.44
N CYS A 475 -34.54 -19.24 29.14
CA CYS A 475 -33.64 -18.12 29.49
C CYS A 475 -34.09 -17.45 30.79
N THR A 476 -33.20 -16.63 31.35
CA THR A 476 -33.53 -15.64 32.40
C THR A 476 -33.38 -14.24 31.82
N LYS A 477 -34.18 -13.31 32.32
CA LYS A 477 -34.21 -11.92 31.86
C LYS A 477 -34.06 -10.96 33.04
N ASP A 478 -33.56 -9.74 32.75
CA ASP A 478 -33.55 -8.63 33.68
C ASP A 478 -34.90 -7.92 33.74
N ALA A 479 -34.98 -6.87 34.55
CA ALA A 479 -36.21 -6.09 34.76
C ALA A 479 -36.70 -5.41 33.46
N GLU A 480 -35.80 -5.12 32.53
CA GLU A 480 -36.09 -4.51 31.20
C GLU A 480 -36.43 -5.54 30.14
N GLY A 481 -36.46 -6.84 30.49
CA GLY A 481 -36.77 -7.93 29.56
C GLY A 481 -35.62 -8.38 28.68
N ARG A 482 -34.39 -7.92 28.97
CA ARG A 482 -33.19 -8.37 28.26
C ARG A 482 -32.73 -9.73 28.78
N VAL A 483 -32.40 -10.63 27.87
CA VAL A 483 -31.86 -11.96 28.25
C VAL A 483 -30.51 -11.79 28.96
N THR A 484 -30.39 -12.32 30.16
CA THR A 484 -29.16 -12.30 30.96
C THR A 484 -28.43 -13.63 30.93
N GLU A 485 -29.18 -14.74 30.85
CA GLU A 485 -28.64 -16.10 30.72
C GLU A 485 -29.52 -16.93 29.79
N VAL A 486 -28.88 -17.77 28.98
CA VAL A 486 -29.55 -18.84 28.24
C VAL A 486 -29.36 -20.13 29.01
N LEU A 487 -30.44 -20.90 29.17
CA LEU A 487 -30.43 -22.17 29.88
C LEU A 487 -30.50 -23.32 28.90
N ALA A 488 -29.64 -24.32 29.07
CA ALA A 488 -29.60 -25.51 28.22
C ALA A 488 -29.15 -26.73 29.02
N THR A 489 -29.32 -27.90 28.43
CA THR A 489 -28.80 -29.15 28.91
C THR A 489 -27.79 -29.74 27.96
N VAL A 490 -26.73 -30.36 28.46
CA VAL A 490 -25.81 -31.12 27.62
C VAL A 490 -26.41 -32.48 27.29
N VAL A 491 -26.29 -32.91 26.04
CA VAL A 491 -26.68 -34.24 25.58
C VAL A 491 -25.45 -35.16 25.74
N PRO A 492 -25.53 -36.19 26.60
CA PRO A 492 -24.41 -37.10 26.84
C PRO A 492 -23.95 -37.81 25.56
N ASP A 493 -22.67 -38.19 25.50
CA ASP A 493 -22.06 -39.03 24.46
C ASP A 493 -22.12 -38.43 23.03
N THR A 494 -22.18 -37.11 22.91
CA THR A 494 -22.26 -36.38 21.64
C THR A 494 -21.02 -35.57 21.31
N LYS A 495 -19.90 -35.71 22.05
CA LYS A 495 -18.69 -34.93 21.85
C LYS A 495 -18.15 -35.11 20.45
N SER A 496 -17.78 -34.01 19.80
CA SER A 496 -17.12 -34.03 18.49
C SER A 496 -15.85 -34.90 18.51
N GLY A 497 -15.66 -35.69 17.42
CA GLY A 497 -14.52 -36.59 17.32
C GLY A 497 -14.62 -37.90 18.10
N THR A 498 -15.75 -38.17 18.74
CA THR A 498 -16.04 -39.44 19.41
C THR A 498 -17.01 -40.30 18.61
N PRO A 499 -17.12 -41.63 18.88
CA PRO A 499 -18.04 -42.50 18.14
C PRO A 499 -19.51 -42.08 18.23
N GLY A 500 -19.93 -41.41 19.32
CA GLY A 500 -21.29 -40.90 19.50
C GLY A 500 -21.54 -39.50 18.92
N ALA A 501 -20.57 -38.87 18.29
CA ALA A 501 -20.68 -37.48 17.84
C ALA A 501 -21.92 -37.22 16.99
N ASP A 502 -22.22 -38.10 16.05
CA ASP A 502 -23.34 -37.95 15.12
C ASP A 502 -24.61 -38.70 15.51
N SER A 503 -24.70 -39.20 16.73
CA SER A 503 -25.86 -39.92 17.25
C SER A 503 -27.12 -39.05 17.35
N VAL A 504 -26.94 -37.74 17.50
CA VAL A 504 -28.00 -36.73 17.51
C VAL A 504 -27.76 -35.74 16.36
N LYS A 505 -28.71 -35.68 15.44
CA LYS A 505 -28.61 -34.75 14.29
C LYS A 505 -29.08 -33.36 14.69
N VAL A 506 -28.28 -32.35 14.33
CA VAL A 506 -28.57 -30.94 14.56
C VAL A 506 -28.47 -30.16 13.26
N LYS A 507 -29.19 -29.04 13.19
CA LYS A 507 -29.23 -28.18 11.98
C LYS A 507 -28.19 -27.05 12.02
N ALA A 508 -27.55 -26.82 13.16
CA ALA A 508 -26.59 -25.75 13.32
C ALA A 508 -25.51 -26.12 14.35
N ALA A 509 -24.34 -25.53 14.16
CA ALA A 509 -23.28 -25.44 15.15
C ALA A 509 -23.02 -23.96 15.48
N ILE A 510 -22.83 -23.66 16.75
CA ILE A 510 -22.53 -22.31 17.20
C ILE A 510 -21.11 -22.23 17.78
N THR A 511 -20.53 -21.05 17.71
CA THR A 511 -19.26 -20.73 18.36
C THR A 511 -19.51 -20.34 19.82
N TRP A 512 -18.51 -20.59 20.66
CA TRP A 512 -18.61 -20.38 22.08
C TRP A 512 -17.21 -20.20 22.69
N VAL A 513 -17.16 -19.65 23.88
CA VAL A 513 -15.94 -19.52 24.71
C VAL A 513 -16.25 -19.97 26.12
N GLY A 514 -15.44 -20.88 26.69
CA GLY A 514 -15.62 -21.33 28.08
C GLY A 514 -15.46 -20.17 29.06
N ALA A 515 -16.34 -20.11 30.06
CA ALA A 515 -16.21 -19.09 31.11
C ALA A 515 -14.97 -19.32 31.98
N ALA A 516 -14.53 -20.59 32.13
CA ALA A 516 -13.39 -20.93 32.98
C ALA A 516 -12.03 -20.54 32.37
N ASP A 517 -11.86 -20.70 31.07
CA ASP A 517 -10.58 -20.48 30.39
C ASP A 517 -10.60 -19.37 29.32
N GLY A 518 -11.77 -18.84 29.02
CA GLY A 518 -11.94 -17.70 28.14
C GLY A 518 -11.32 -16.43 28.72
N VAL A 519 -10.79 -15.60 27.85
CA VAL A 519 -10.13 -14.35 28.21
C VAL A 519 -10.89 -13.16 27.65
N GLU A 520 -11.09 -12.14 28.47
CA GLU A 520 -11.68 -10.88 28.05
C GLU A 520 -10.73 -10.16 27.09
N ALA A 521 -11.26 -9.64 25.99
CA ALA A 521 -10.50 -8.91 24.99
C ALA A 521 -11.25 -7.66 24.52
N GLU A 522 -10.49 -6.63 24.17
CA GLU A 522 -11.01 -5.49 23.41
C GLU A 522 -11.01 -5.85 21.93
N VAL A 523 -12.14 -5.68 21.27
CA VAL A 523 -12.24 -5.86 19.82
C VAL A 523 -12.71 -4.56 19.19
N ARG A 524 -11.90 -4.04 18.27
CA ARG A 524 -12.16 -2.84 17.51
C ARG A 524 -12.71 -3.24 16.14
N VAL A 525 -13.98 -3.01 15.97
CA VAL A 525 -14.70 -3.35 14.74
C VAL A 525 -14.59 -2.14 13.81
N TYR A 526 -13.63 -2.20 12.90
CA TYR A 526 -13.41 -1.17 11.89
C TYR A 526 -14.24 -1.42 10.65
N ASP A 527 -14.66 -0.34 10.00
CA ASP A 527 -15.33 -0.33 8.72
C ASP A 527 -14.79 0.83 7.87
N ARG A 528 -15.33 1.02 6.67
CA ARG A 528 -14.91 2.10 5.76
C ARG A 528 -15.04 3.46 6.45
N LEU A 529 -14.05 4.32 6.25
CA LEU A 529 -14.03 5.66 6.84
C LEU A 529 -15.11 6.58 6.27
N PHE A 530 -15.46 6.37 4.98
CA PHE A 530 -16.45 7.17 4.26
C PHE A 530 -17.64 6.35 3.80
N THR A 531 -18.81 6.96 3.76
CA THR A 531 -20.06 6.37 3.24
C THR A 531 -20.28 6.67 1.74
N ASP A 532 -19.63 7.70 1.21
CA ASP A 532 -19.72 8.11 -0.20
C ASP A 532 -18.61 7.43 -1.01
N PRO A 533 -18.92 6.83 -2.18
CA PRO A 533 -17.90 6.27 -3.07
C PRO A 533 -16.85 7.30 -3.53
N HIS A 534 -17.23 8.55 -3.62
CA HIS A 534 -16.39 9.67 -4.07
C HIS A 534 -16.46 10.84 -3.07
N PRO A 535 -15.82 10.71 -1.90
CA PRO A 535 -16.04 11.61 -0.77
C PRO A 535 -15.68 13.07 -1.04
N ASP A 536 -14.72 13.31 -1.92
CA ASP A 536 -14.20 14.65 -2.22
C ASP A 536 -14.42 15.10 -3.67
N ALA A 537 -15.25 14.39 -4.42
CA ALA A 537 -15.56 14.72 -5.81
C ALA A 537 -16.32 16.06 -5.90
N GLY A 538 -15.99 16.86 -6.94
CA GLY A 538 -16.70 18.10 -7.22
C GLY A 538 -16.62 19.17 -6.13
N GLY A 539 -15.56 19.16 -5.31
CA GLY A 539 -15.38 20.13 -4.23
C GLY A 539 -16.29 19.93 -3.02
N LYS A 540 -16.90 18.74 -2.89
CA LYS A 540 -17.69 18.38 -1.70
C LYS A 540 -16.88 18.52 -0.42
N ASP A 541 -17.56 18.84 0.68
CA ASP A 541 -17.00 18.66 2.00
C ASP A 541 -16.87 17.17 2.33
N PHE A 542 -15.66 16.64 2.24
CA PHE A 542 -15.40 15.23 2.48
C PHE A 542 -15.76 14.79 3.90
N LYS A 543 -15.74 15.69 4.88
CA LYS A 543 -16.11 15.40 6.26
C LYS A 543 -17.59 15.08 6.42
N ALA A 544 -18.44 15.59 5.52
CA ALA A 544 -19.87 15.30 5.52
C ALA A 544 -20.21 13.83 5.24
N SER A 545 -19.30 13.10 4.59
CA SER A 545 -19.47 11.67 4.28
C SER A 545 -18.67 10.73 5.19
N LEU A 546 -18.15 11.24 6.31
CA LEU A 546 -17.54 10.38 7.33
C LEU A 546 -18.55 9.36 7.85
N ASN A 547 -18.12 8.10 7.92
CA ASN A 547 -18.94 7.03 8.46
C ASN A 547 -18.90 7.07 10.00
N PRO A 548 -20.03 7.36 10.68
CA PRO A 548 -20.06 7.39 12.14
C PRO A 548 -19.80 6.03 12.79
N ASP A 549 -20.01 4.93 12.02
CA ASP A 549 -19.80 3.56 12.46
C ASP A 549 -18.46 2.98 11.98
N SER A 550 -17.52 3.83 11.57
CA SER A 550 -16.21 3.40 11.06
C SER A 550 -15.34 2.70 12.12
N LYS A 551 -15.60 2.93 13.40
CA LYS A 551 -14.96 2.27 14.54
C LYS A 551 -15.97 2.04 15.63
N LYS A 552 -16.10 0.78 16.06
CA LYS A 552 -16.90 0.37 17.21
C LYS A 552 -16.04 -0.49 18.12
N VAL A 553 -15.95 -0.16 19.39
CA VAL A 553 -15.19 -0.93 20.38
C VAL A 553 -16.16 -1.79 21.16
N VAL A 554 -15.89 -3.10 21.20
CA VAL A 554 -16.67 -4.06 21.97
C VAL A 554 -15.79 -4.82 22.94
N LYS A 555 -16.38 -5.27 24.03
CA LYS A 555 -15.79 -6.14 25.02
C LYS A 555 -16.18 -7.57 24.68
N ALA A 556 -15.20 -8.37 24.29
CA ALA A 556 -15.39 -9.73 23.82
C ALA A 556 -14.78 -10.74 24.77
N TYR A 557 -15.15 -12.01 24.58
CA TYR A 557 -14.42 -13.15 25.15
C TYR A 557 -13.81 -13.98 24.03
N VAL A 558 -12.55 -14.38 24.21
CA VAL A 558 -11.81 -15.15 23.22
C VAL A 558 -11.28 -16.44 23.83
N GLU A 559 -11.17 -17.49 23.01
CA GLU A 559 -10.56 -18.74 23.43
C GLU A 559 -9.07 -18.56 23.79
N PRO A 560 -8.47 -19.46 24.59
CA PRO A 560 -7.09 -19.30 25.08
C PRO A 560 -6.05 -19.11 23.96
N SER A 561 -6.20 -19.78 22.81
CA SER A 561 -5.27 -19.65 21.69
C SER A 561 -5.19 -18.23 21.15
N LEU A 562 -6.29 -17.50 21.13
CA LEU A 562 -6.34 -16.10 20.72
C LEU A 562 -5.73 -15.17 21.77
N ALA A 563 -5.91 -15.48 23.05
CA ALA A 563 -5.31 -14.71 24.14
C ALA A 563 -3.78 -14.77 24.16
N GLN A 564 -3.20 -15.83 23.59
CA GLN A 564 -1.76 -16.04 23.47
C GLN A 564 -1.16 -15.47 22.19
N ALA A 565 -1.95 -14.79 21.38
CA ALA A 565 -1.51 -14.23 20.11
C ALA A 565 -0.35 -13.25 20.30
N ALA A 566 0.59 -13.26 19.36
CA ALA A 566 1.56 -12.20 19.20
C ALA A 566 0.95 -11.00 18.48
N ALA A 567 1.47 -9.80 18.72
CA ALA A 567 1.10 -8.62 17.95
C ALA A 567 1.31 -8.88 16.44
N ASP A 568 0.45 -8.34 15.62
CA ASP A 568 0.37 -8.53 14.16
C ASP A 568 -0.10 -9.93 13.71
N GLN A 569 -0.32 -10.87 14.60
CA GLN A 569 -0.85 -12.17 14.22
C GLN A 569 -2.31 -12.06 13.77
N LYS A 570 -2.64 -12.72 12.66
CA LYS A 570 -3.94 -12.65 12.01
C LYS A 570 -4.75 -13.91 12.24
N PHE A 571 -6.04 -13.72 12.45
CA PHE A 571 -7.00 -14.79 12.74
C PHE A 571 -8.27 -14.65 11.92
N GLN A 572 -8.92 -15.76 11.64
CA GLN A 572 -10.35 -15.75 11.37
C GLN A 572 -11.08 -16.00 12.68
N PHE A 573 -11.88 -15.05 13.13
CA PHE A 573 -12.87 -15.30 14.15
C PHE A 573 -14.02 -16.03 13.46
N GLU A 574 -14.15 -17.30 13.79
CA GLU A 574 -15.07 -18.18 13.09
C GLU A 574 -16.48 -17.62 13.03
N ARG A 575 -17.06 -17.59 11.83
CA ARG A 575 -18.37 -17.02 11.47
C ARG A 575 -18.42 -15.48 11.36
N PHE A 576 -17.40 -14.73 11.79
CA PHE A 576 -17.46 -13.27 11.81
C PHE A 576 -16.59 -12.59 10.77
N GLY A 577 -15.35 -12.97 10.65
CA GLY A 577 -14.42 -12.32 9.75
C GLY A 577 -12.97 -12.49 10.18
N TYR A 578 -12.11 -11.67 9.58
CA TYR A 578 -10.69 -11.66 9.85
C TYR A 578 -10.32 -10.54 10.80
N PHE A 579 -9.44 -10.84 11.74
CA PHE A 579 -8.98 -9.92 12.77
C PHE A 579 -7.48 -10.06 12.97
N VAL A 580 -6.84 -8.99 13.42
CA VAL A 580 -5.42 -8.95 13.73
C VAL A 580 -5.23 -8.52 15.18
N ALA A 581 -4.30 -9.15 15.89
CA ALA A 581 -3.84 -8.65 17.18
C ALA A 581 -3.15 -7.30 16.97
N ASP A 582 -3.65 -6.24 17.61
CA ASP A 582 -3.20 -4.89 17.34
C ASP A 582 -1.70 -4.73 17.57
N ARG A 583 -1.02 -4.16 16.61
CA ARG A 583 0.42 -4.01 16.58
C ARG A 583 0.98 -3.21 17.78
N LYS A 584 0.23 -2.22 18.25
CA LYS A 584 0.66 -1.31 19.32
C LYS A 584 0.08 -1.63 20.69
N ASP A 585 -1.20 -2.00 20.74
CA ASP A 585 -1.96 -2.05 21.98
C ASP A 585 -2.18 -3.47 22.49
N HIS A 586 -1.99 -4.49 21.65
CA HIS A 586 -2.10 -5.89 22.07
C HIS A 586 -0.91 -6.28 22.94
N GLN A 587 -1.19 -6.81 24.13
CA GLN A 587 -0.19 -7.26 25.10
C GLN A 587 -0.61 -8.58 25.74
N PRO A 588 0.33 -9.38 26.24
CA PRO A 588 0.00 -10.52 27.11
C PRO A 588 -0.86 -10.07 28.29
N GLY A 589 -1.98 -10.76 28.51
CA GLY A 589 -2.94 -10.41 29.57
C GLY A 589 -3.89 -9.26 29.22
N LYS A 590 -3.69 -8.56 28.11
CA LYS A 590 -4.59 -7.51 27.60
C LYS A 590 -4.75 -7.63 26.09
N PRO A 591 -5.51 -8.63 25.60
CA PRO A 591 -5.70 -8.82 24.17
C PRO A 591 -6.50 -7.67 23.53
N VAL A 592 -6.00 -7.19 22.40
CA VAL A 592 -6.66 -6.18 21.57
C VAL A 592 -6.64 -6.64 20.12
N PHE A 593 -7.81 -6.74 19.50
CA PHE A 593 -7.95 -7.17 18.11
C PHE A 593 -8.63 -6.10 17.26
N ASN A 594 -8.12 -5.93 16.05
CA ASN A 594 -8.72 -5.06 15.05
C ASN A 594 -9.39 -5.91 13.96
N LYS A 595 -10.62 -5.58 13.59
CA LYS A 595 -11.26 -6.20 12.43
C LYS A 595 -10.54 -5.78 11.14
N ILE A 596 -10.14 -6.75 10.35
CA ILE A 596 -9.53 -6.56 9.03
C ILE A 596 -10.62 -6.41 7.98
N THR A 597 -11.40 -7.46 7.79
CA THR A 597 -12.53 -7.52 6.84
C THR A 597 -13.50 -8.63 7.23
N GLY A 598 -14.71 -8.61 6.69
CA GLY A 598 -15.68 -9.68 6.87
C GLY A 598 -15.36 -10.93 6.04
N LEU A 599 -16.13 -11.99 6.25
CA LEU A 599 -16.01 -13.23 5.44
C LEU A 599 -16.55 -13.03 4.01
N LYS A 600 -17.43 -12.07 3.83
CA LYS A 600 -18.00 -11.67 2.55
C LYS A 600 -18.25 -10.16 2.56
N ASP A 601 -18.43 -9.59 1.38
CA ASP A 601 -18.82 -8.19 1.29
C ASP A 601 -20.25 -8.01 1.83
N SER A 602 -20.39 -7.17 2.83
CA SER A 602 -21.65 -6.82 3.48
C SER A 602 -21.95 -5.31 3.40
N TRP A 603 -21.12 -4.54 2.71
CA TRP A 603 -21.33 -3.11 2.53
C TRP A 603 -22.57 -2.88 1.65
N LYS A 604 -23.49 -1.99 2.08
CA LYS A 604 -24.73 -1.66 1.38
C LYS A 604 -24.74 -0.23 0.87
#